data_f8cbd169d6b1a4b91e4472f96ba6dfbf
#
_entry.id   f8cbd169d6b1a4b91e4472f96ba6dfbf
#
_cell.length_a   1.000
_cell.length_b   1.000
_cell.length_c   1.000
_cell.angle_alpha   90.00
_cell.angle_beta   90.00
_cell.angle_gamma   90.00
#
_symmetry.space_group_name_H-M   'P 1'
#
loop_
_entity.id
_entity.type
_entity.pdbx_description
1 polymer ?
#
loop_
_entity_poly.entity_id
_entity_poly.type
_entity_poly.pdbx_seq_one_letter_code
_entity_poly.pdbx_strand_id
1 'polypeptide(L)'
;SNSYRYAGSNPNNYICFGSKESTCPEDNLYRIIGVFGEEKHGISGKNLVEIIKSTTLGNYQWNDRSSNDWASSVMESTLNVTYLTNTLSGYEDKIEKVLWKTSGLSRNGVTPQVIYNEEIVNATSTHSAKVGLMYPSDYGYAASPKYWTYKLYASTETEDYRAAAGENWLLYGVTNEWTISIDPTSTSVPWNIGYTGQLYNNASPIAKWITRPAFYLASTVTYESGTGTSTDPYRVG
;
A
#
# COMPACT_ATOMS: atom_id res chain seq x y z
N SER A 1 12.82 -13.82 4.02
CA SER A 1 11.34 -13.82 4.03
C SER A 1 10.82 -14.51 2.77
N ASN A 2 9.80 -15.35 2.92
CA ASN A 2 9.14 -16.02 1.79
C ASN A 2 8.07 -15.10 1.16
N SER A 3 8.46 -13.90 0.73
CA SER A 3 7.55 -12.98 0.08
C SER A 3 7.72 -13.00 -1.43
N TYR A 4 6.60 -13.03 -2.14
CA TYR A 4 6.53 -12.86 -3.59
C TYR A 4 5.94 -11.49 -3.88
N ARG A 5 6.53 -10.73 -4.80
CA ARG A 5 6.08 -9.39 -5.15
C ARG A 5 5.93 -9.26 -6.66
N TYR A 6 4.92 -8.53 -7.08
CA TYR A 6 4.83 -8.08 -8.46
C TYR A 6 5.69 -6.84 -8.66
N ALA A 7 6.51 -6.81 -9.71
CA ALA A 7 7.46 -5.75 -10.01
C ALA A 7 7.47 -5.41 -11.50
N GLY A 8 7.97 -4.23 -11.85
CA GLY A 8 8.07 -3.74 -13.22
C GLY A 8 6.98 -2.75 -13.60
N SER A 9 6.92 -2.34 -14.86
CA SER A 9 6.03 -1.28 -15.32
C SER A 9 4.54 -1.68 -15.41
N ASN A 10 4.26 -2.93 -15.80
CA ASN A 10 2.87 -3.38 -15.96
C ASN A 10 2.74 -4.92 -15.84
N PRO A 11 2.90 -5.48 -14.63
CA PRO A 11 2.69 -6.92 -14.42
C PRO A 11 1.21 -7.29 -14.52
N ASN A 12 0.93 -8.57 -14.85
CA ASN A 12 -0.41 -9.14 -14.82
C ASN A 12 -0.81 -9.47 -13.38
N ASN A 13 -1.21 -8.47 -12.63
CA ASN A 13 -1.55 -8.56 -11.20
C ASN A 13 -2.90 -7.93 -10.85
N TYR A 14 -3.77 -7.75 -11.85
CA TYR A 14 -5.11 -7.25 -11.59
C TYR A 14 -6.00 -8.35 -10.99
N ILE A 15 -6.82 -7.97 -10.03
CA ILE A 15 -7.76 -8.82 -9.33
C ILE A 15 -9.10 -8.09 -9.15
N CYS A 16 -10.21 -8.77 -9.40
CA CYS A 16 -11.55 -8.29 -9.13
C CYS A 16 -11.98 -8.76 -7.76
N PHE A 17 -12.24 -7.83 -6.86
CA PHE A 17 -12.68 -8.12 -5.51
C PHE A 17 -13.96 -7.33 -5.16
N GLY A 18 -14.91 -8.00 -4.52
CA GLY A 18 -16.16 -7.37 -4.10
C GLY A 18 -17.23 -7.29 -5.22
N SER A 19 -17.07 -8.01 -6.33
CA SER A 19 -18.08 -8.10 -7.39
C SER A 19 -18.10 -9.48 -8.03
N LYS A 20 -19.32 -9.94 -8.36
CA LYS A 20 -19.58 -11.19 -9.13
C LYS A 20 -20.00 -10.91 -10.57
N GLU A 21 -19.99 -9.67 -11.01
CA GLU A 21 -20.33 -9.30 -12.37
C GLU A 21 -19.34 -9.90 -13.37
N SER A 22 -19.82 -10.28 -14.57
CA SER A 22 -18.98 -10.88 -15.62
C SER A 22 -17.84 -9.96 -16.05
N THR A 23 -18.10 -8.66 -16.13
CA THR A 23 -17.08 -7.62 -16.28
C THR A 23 -16.80 -7.02 -14.91
N CYS A 24 -15.52 -6.94 -14.53
CA CYS A 24 -15.16 -6.33 -13.25
C CYS A 24 -15.44 -4.83 -13.27
N PRO A 25 -16.31 -4.31 -12.40
CA PRO A 25 -16.48 -2.87 -12.27
C PRO A 25 -15.15 -2.19 -11.87
N GLU A 26 -14.91 -0.98 -12.35
CA GLU A 26 -13.68 -0.23 -12.06
C GLU A 26 -13.47 -0.05 -10.54
N ASP A 27 -14.54 0.16 -9.80
CA ASP A 27 -14.51 0.30 -8.35
C ASP A 27 -14.15 -0.99 -7.60
N ASN A 28 -14.29 -2.14 -8.26
CA ASN A 28 -13.94 -3.46 -7.73
C ASN A 28 -12.61 -3.99 -8.28
N LEU A 29 -11.90 -3.18 -9.08
CA LEU A 29 -10.61 -3.55 -9.65
C LEU A 29 -9.48 -3.16 -8.68
N TYR A 30 -8.70 -4.16 -8.30
CA TYR A 30 -7.54 -4.03 -7.44
C TYR A 30 -6.29 -4.57 -8.15
N ARG A 31 -5.13 -4.39 -7.52
CA ARG A 31 -3.87 -4.98 -7.97
C ARG A 31 -3.20 -5.71 -6.82
N ILE A 32 -2.64 -6.87 -7.10
CA ILE A 32 -1.90 -7.65 -6.10
C ILE A 32 -0.52 -7.02 -5.91
N ILE A 33 -0.20 -6.62 -4.67
CA ILE A 33 1.15 -6.18 -4.29
C ILE A 33 2.07 -7.39 -4.19
N GLY A 34 1.62 -8.43 -3.50
CA GLY A 34 2.39 -9.64 -3.30
C GLY A 34 1.74 -10.62 -2.34
N VAL A 35 2.52 -11.65 -1.98
CA VAL A 35 2.17 -12.64 -0.94
C VAL A 35 3.19 -12.51 0.18
N PHE A 36 2.73 -12.31 1.40
CA PHE A 36 3.58 -11.99 2.53
C PHE A 36 3.34 -12.93 3.70
N GLY A 37 4.41 -13.21 4.45
CA GLY A 37 4.36 -14.00 5.68
C GLY A 37 4.08 -13.14 6.92
N GLU A 38 4.07 -13.83 8.07
CA GLU A 38 3.79 -13.28 9.41
C GLU A 38 4.56 -11.99 9.73
N GLU A 39 5.81 -11.88 9.28
CA GLU A 39 6.67 -10.71 9.54
C GLU A 39 5.99 -9.40 9.15
N LYS A 40 5.26 -9.38 8.00
CA LYS A 40 4.62 -8.16 7.52
C LYS A 40 3.25 -7.92 8.15
N HIS A 41 2.44 -8.95 8.34
CA HIS A 41 1.03 -8.81 8.75
C HIS A 41 0.71 -9.33 10.16
N GLY A 42 1.67 -9.96 10.83
CA GLY A 42 1.56 -10.38 12.23
C GLY A 42 0.67 -11.60 12.50
N ILE A 43 0.17 -12.30 11.48
CA ILE A 43 -0.65 -13.50 11.65
C ILE A 43 0.22 -14.74 11.50
N SER A 44 0.37 -15.48 12.60
CA SER A 44 1.30 -16.61 12.66
C SER A 44 0.91 -17.75 11.71
N GLY A 45 1.92 -18.30 11.02
CA GLY A 45 1.80 -19.45 10.15
C GLY A 45 1.02 -19.23 8.84
N LYS A 46 0.63 -17.99 8.53
CA LYS A 46 -0.08 -17.64 7.29
C LYS A 46 0.82 -16.94 6.28
N ASN A 47 0.57 -17.23 4.99
CA ASN A 47 0.98 -16.37 3.88
C ASN A 47 -0.28 -15.74 3.29
N LEU A 48 -0.37 -14.42 3.26
CA LEU A 48 -1.55 -13.69 2.83
C LEU A 48 -1.26 -12.84 1.59
N VAL A 49 -2.24 -12.79 0.69
CA VAL A 49 -2.20 -11.92 -0.49
C VAL A 49 -2.57 -10.51 -0.08
N GLU A 50 -1.69 -9.55 -0.31
CA GLU A 50 -1.98 -8.13 -0.15
C GLU A 50 -2.39 -7.52 -1.49
N ILE A 51 -3.51 -6.80 -1.47
CA ILE A 51 -4.03 -6.09 -2.64
C ILE A 51 -4.23 -4.61 -2.34
N ILE A 52 -4.18 -3.79 -3.39
CA ILE A 52 -4.41 -2.34 -3.33
C ILE A 52 -5.42 -1.95 -4.40
N LYS A 53 -6.32 -1.01 -4.11
CA LYS A 53 -7.26 -0.49 -5.09
C LYS A 53 -6.51 0.05 -6.32
N SER A 54 -6.94 -0.30 -7.54
CA SER A 54 -6.27 0.13 -8.78
C SER A 54 -6.50 1.61 -9.06
N THR A 55 -7.67 2.13 -8.69
CA THR A 55 -8.05 3.54 -8.77
C THR A 55 -8.01 4.19 -7.38
N THR A 56 -8.12 5.51 -7.32
CA THR A 56 -8.18 6.23 -6.04
C THR A 56 -9.57 6.15 -5.42
N LEU A 57 -9.62 6.17 -4.09
CA LEU A 57 -10.84 6.45 -3.32
C LEU A 57 -11.20 7.94 -3.36
N GLY A 58 -10.24 8.79 -3.71
CA GLY A 58 -10.31 10.25 -3.71
C GLY A 58 -9.11 10.87 -2.99
N ASN A 59 -9.17 12.17 -2.79
CA ASN A 59 -8.17 12.93 -2.05
C ASN A 59 -8.64 13.17 -0.63
N TYR A 60 -8.03 12.49 0.34
CA TYR A 60 -8.36 12.56 1.76
C TYR A 60 -7.21 13.13 2.58
N GLN A 61 -7.54 13.71 3.73
CA GLN A 61 -6.57 14.04 4.75
C GLN A 61 -6.08 12.76 5.42
N TRP A 62 -4.78 12.68 5.72
CA TRP A 62 -4.26 11.59 6.55
C TRP A 62 -4.78 11.72 7.99
N ASN A 63 -4.81 12.95 8.51
CA ASN A 63 -5.48 13.30 9.76
C ASN A 63 -6.14 14.68 9.66
N ASP A 64 -7.10 14.99 10.51
CA ASP A 64 -7.78 16.29 10.62
C ASP A 64 -7.02 17.28 11.51
N ARG A 65 -5.95 16.84 12.14
CA ARG A 65 -5.07 17.58 13.05
C ARG A 65 -3.62 17.29 12.75
N SER A 66 -2.72 18.11 13.32
CA SER A 66 -1.28 17.94 13.22
C SER A 66 -0.80 16.78 14.11
N SER A 67 -1.11 15.56 13.69
CA SER A 67 -0.72 14.31 14.36
C SER A 67 -0.54 13.21 13.32
N ASN A 68 0.51 12.42 13.48
CA ASN A 68 0.79 11.22 12.66
C ASN A 68 0.52 9.91 13.43
N ASP A 69 -0.30 9.93 14.46
CA ASP A 69 -0.79 8.71 15.11
C ASP A 69 -1.85 8.04 14.25
N TRP A 70 -1.49 6.89 13.64
CA TRP A 70 -2.38 6.14 12.77
C TRP A 70 -3.67 5.70 13.47
N ALA A 71 -3.57 5.16 14.67
CA ALA A 71 -4.71 4.58 15.38
C ALA A 71 -5.83 5.58 15.66
N SER A 72 -5.50 6.86 15.78
CA SER A 72 -6.47 7.96 16.02
C SER A 72 -6.66 8.86 14.80
N SER A 73 -6.17 8.47 13.63
CA SER A 73 -6.26 9.28 12.41
C SER A 73 -7.64 9.20 11.77
N VAL A 74 -8.01 10.28 11.08
CA VAL A 74 -9.23 10.28 10.23
C VAL A 74 -9.10 9.29 9.09
N MET A 75 -7.88 9.05 8.59
CA MET A 75 -7.63 8.06 7.54
C MET A 75 -8.00 6.65 8.01
N GLU A 76 -7.56 6.24 9.20
CA GLU A 76 -7.92 4.92 9.76
C GLU A 76 -9.43 4.72 9.84
N SER A 77 -10.15 5.69 10.40
CA SER A 77 -11.62 5.62 10.50
C SER A 77 -12.30 5.68 9.12
N THR A 78 -11.79 6.46 8.17
CA THR A 78 -12.29 6.49 6.80
C THR A 78 -12.17 5.12 6.14
N LEU A 79 -11.06 4.42 6.34
CA LEU A 79 -10.82 3.11 5.72
C LEU A 79 -11.58 1.98 6.43
N ASN A 80 -11.56 1.93 7.75
CA ASN A 80 -12.10 0.80 8.51
C ASN A 80 -13.56 0.94 8.94
N VAL A 81 -14.12 2.16 8.93
CA VAL A 81 -15.54 2.39 9.16
C VAL A 81 -16.25 2.68 7.85
N THR A 82 -15.91 3.78 7.18
CA THR A 82 -16.68 4.23 6.01
C THR A 82 -16.47 3.36 4.77
N TYR A 83 -15.22 3.17 4.35
CA TYR A 83 -14.92 2.40 3.13
C TYR A 83 -15.28 0.92 3.29
N LEU A 84 -14.89 0.31 4.40
CA LEU A 84 -15.16 -1.11 4.66
C LEU A 84 -16.66 -1.41 4.65
N THR A 85 -17.48 -0.57 5.32
CA THR A 85 -18.92 -0.83 5.44
C THR A 85 -19.73 -0.40 4.21
N ASN A 86 -19.29 0.62 3.48
CA ASN A 86 -20.06 1.15 2.35
C ASN A 86 -19.64 0.54 1.01
N THR A 87 -18.33 0.31 0.82
CA THR A 87 -17.80 -0.17 -0.48
C THR A 87 -17.59 -1.67 -0.49
N LEU A 88 -17.18 -2.26 0.66
CA LEU A 88 -16.87 -3.69 0.78
C LEU A 88 -17.92 -4.46 1.58
N SER A 89 -19.11 -3.88 1.73
CA SER A 89 -20.25 -4.52 2.42
C SER A 89 -20.54 -5.91 1.85
N GLY A 90 -20.61 -6.90 2.73
CA GLY A 90 -20.82 -8.31 2.37
C GLY A 90 -19.56 -9.05 1.94
N TYR A 91 -18.38 -8.40 1.94
CA TYR A 91 -17.08 -9.00 1.67
C TYR A 91 -16.09 -8.85 2.84
N GLU A 92 -16.55 -8.37 3.98
CA GLU A 92 -15.70 -8.10 5.14
C GLU A 92 -15.04 -9.37 5.69
N ASP A 93 -15.70 -10.52 5.57
CA ASP A 93 -15.18 -11.84 5.97
C ASP A 93 -14.07 -12.36 5.05
N LYS A 94 -13.98 -11.81 3.84
CA LYS A 94 -12.92 -12.10 2.87
C LYS A 94 -11.65 -11.26 3.08
N ILE A 95 -11.67 -10.33 4.04
CA ILE A 95 -10.55 -9.47 4.40
C ILE A 95 -10.00 -9.88 5.76
N GLU A 96 -8.75 -10.29 5.79
CA GLU A 96 -8.07 -10.65 7.04
C GLU A 96 -7.83 -9.41 7.90
N LYS A 97 -8.09 -9.53 9.20
CA LYS A 97 -7.72 -8.51 10.16
C LYS A 97 -6.28 -8.76 10.60
N VAL A 98 -5.39 -7.82 10.31
CA VAL A 98 -3.95 -7.97 10.49
C VAL A 98 -3.37 -6.94 11.48
N LEU A 99 -2.10 -7.10 11.83
CA LEU A 99 -1.33 -6.13 12.61
C LEU A 99 -0.49 -5.26 11.66
N TRP A 100 -1.08 -4.15 11.22
CA TRP A 100 -0.36 -3.15 10.44
C TRP A 100 0.79 -2.56 11.25
N LYS A 101 1.98 -2.47 10.64
CA LYS A 101 3.16 -1.84 11.25
C LYS A 101 3.02 -0.33 11.15
N THR A 102 3.08 0.38 12.25
CA THR A 102 2.79 1.83 12.32
C THR A 102 3.93 2.67 12.89
N SER A 103 5.09 2.06 13.10
CA SER A 103 6.28 2.78 13.62
C SER A 103 6.99 3.66 12.59
N GLY A 104 6.77 3.36 11.30
CA GLY A 104 7.23 4.21 10.22
C GLY A 104 8.72 4.09 9.85
N LEU A 105 9.23 5.13 9.21
CA LEU A 105 10.54 5.23 8.58
C LEU A 105 11.21 6.52 9.04
N SER A 106 12.41 6.43 9.62
CA SER A 106 13.11 7.57 10.25
C SER A 106 13.87 8.46 9.27
N ARG A 107 14.09 8.01 8.04
CA ARG A 107 14.91 8.72 7.05
C ARG A 107 14.51 8.44 5.62
N ASN A 108 14.76 9.42 4.77
CA ASN A 108 14.72 9.33 3.32
C ASN A 108 16.13 9.01 2.75
N GLY A 109 16.24 8.89 1.45
CA GLY A 109 17.54 8.66 0.77
C GLY A 109 18.08 7.25 0.93
N VAL A 110 17.20 6.26 1.13
CA VAL A 110 17.53 4.86 1.36
C VAL A 110 16.85 3.95 0.33
N THR A 111 17.39 2.74 0.22
CA THR A 111 16.89 1.72 -0.71
C THR A 111 15.63 1.05 -0.18
N PRO A 112 14.82 0.39 -1.02
CA PRO A 112 13.64 -0.38 -0.59
C PRO A 112 13.93 -1.40 0.53
N GLN A 113 15.12 -2.03 0.52
CA GLN A 113 15.53 -2.97 1.57
C GLN A 113 15.71 -2.30 2.93
N VAL A 114 16.33 -1.12 2.95
CA VAL A 114 16.52 -0.37 4.20
C VAL A 114 15.17 0.11 4.73
N ILE A 115 14.30 0.58 3.85
CA ILE A 115 12.93 0.99 4.20
C ILE A 115 12.17 -0.19 4.82
N TYR A 116 12.16 -1.34 4.16
CA TYR A 116 11.50 -2.55 4.67
C TYR A 116 12.01 -2.96 6.06
N ASN A 117 13.32 -2.92 6.25
CA ASN A 117 13.91 -3.25 7.54
C ASN A 117 13.44 -2.30 8.66
N GLU A 118 13.34 -1.00 8.38
CA GLU A 118 12.90 -0.02 9.37
C GLU A 118 11.40 -0.15 9.68
N GLU A 119 10.56 -0.16 8.65
CA GLU A 119 9.10 -0.08 8.84
C GLU A 119 8.42 -1.43 9.13
N ILE A 120 9.05 -2.56 8.76
CA ILE A 120 8.47 -3.90 8.94
C ILE A 120 9.25 -4.72 9.95
N VAL A 121 10.54 -5.01 9.67
CA VAL A 121 11.34 -5.94 10.50
C VAL A 121 11.59 -5.37 11.90
N ASN A 122 11.95 -4.10 11.97
CA ASN A 122 12.24 -3.38 13.21
C ASN A 122 11.06 -2.57 13.75
N ALA A 123 9.86 -2.84 13.26
CA ALA A 123 8.68 -2.11 13.71
C ALA A 123 8.44 -2.26 15.21
N THR A 124 8.26 -1.14 15.90
CA THR A 124 8.05 -1.06 17.36
C THR A 124 6.59 -0.84 17.74
N SER A 125 5.73 -0.50 16.78
CA SER A 125 4.31 -0.32 17.00
C SER A 125 3.48 -0.99 15.91
N THR A 126 2.29 -1.43 16.29
CA THR A 126 1.32 -2.07 15.38
C THR A 126 -0.10 -1.58 15.69
N HIS A 127 -0.96 -1.62 14.67
CA HIS A 127 -2.39 -1.38 14.81
C HIS A 127 -3.20 -2.50 14.17
N SER A 128 -4.19 -3.03 14.89
CA SER A 128 -5.02 -4.14 14.43
C SER A 128 -6.21 -3.62 13.62
N ALA A 129 -6.17 -3.79 12.30
CA ALA A 129 -7.22 -3.33 11.39
C ALA A 129 -7.34 -4.23 10.16
N LYS A 130 -8.44 -4.11 9.40
CA LYS A 130 -8.62 -4.82 8.14
C LYS A 130 -7.99 -4.07 6.97
N VAL A 131 -8.15 -2.76 6.92
CA VAL A 131 -7.74 -1.92 5.81
C VAL A 131 -6.66 -0.93 6.25
N GLY A 132 -5.62 -0.80 5.46
CA GLY A 132 -4.55 0.18 5.62
C GLY A 132 -4.23 0.89 4.31
N LEU A 133 -3.01 1.40 4.22
CA LEU A 133 -2.43 1.96 3.02
C LEU A 133 -1.14 1.20 2.69
N MET A 134 -0.64 1.31 1.46
CA MET A 134 0.66 0.72 1.10
C MET A 134 1.78 1.25 1.98
N TYR A 135 2.79 0.43 2.16
CA TYR A 135 4.06 0.84 2.74
C TYR A 135 4.97 1.50 1.70
N PRO A 136 5.83 2.45 2.08
CA PRO A 136 6.92 2.93 1.23
C PRO A 136 7.77 1.82 0.61
N SER A 137 8.04 0.73 1.34
CA SER A 137 8.76 -0.42 0.79
C SER A 137 7.97 -1.19 -0.27
N ASP A 138 6.65 -1.24 -0.19
CA ASP A 138 5.82 -1.85 -1.25
C ASP A 138 5.99 -1.08 -2.55
N TYR A 139 5.93 0.25 -2.47
CA TYR A 139 6.21 1.12 -3.59
C TYR A 139 7.64 0.89 -4.15
N GLY A 140 8.64 0.86 -3.28
CA GLY A 140 10.04 0.68 -3.72
C GLY A 140 10.27 -0.65 -4.45
N TYR A 141 9.70 -1.73 -3.94
CA TYR A 141 9.82 -3.06 -4.55
C TYR A 141 8.88 -3.29 -5.75
N ALA A 142 7.92 -2.43 -6.01
CA ALA A 142 7.05 -2.51 -7.18
C ALA A 142 7.77 -2.08 -8.47
N ALA A 143 8.88 -1.37 -8.38
CA ALA A 143 9.77 -1.09 -9.51
C ALA A 143 10.46 -2.36 -10.02
N SER A 144 10.91 -2.34 -11.28
CA SER A 144 11.73 -3.41 -11.84
C SER A 144 12.92 -3.76 -10.93
N PRO A 145 13.26 -5.07 -10.74
CA PRO A 145 14.29 -5.50 -9.79
C PRO A 145 15.67 -4.84 -9.94
N LYS A 146 16.02 -4.40 -11.14
CA LYS A 146 17.26 -3.66 -11.39
C LYS A 146 17.37 -2.34 -10.60
N TYR A 147 16.23 -1.82 -10.11
CA TYR A 147 16.15 -0.58 -9.34
C TYR A 147 16.03 -0.78 -7.82
N TRP A 148 15.99 -2.01 -7.32
CA TRP A 148 15.83 -2.26 -5.88
C TRP A 148 17.00 -1.79 -5.01
N THR A 149 18.13 -1.47 -5.64
CA THR A 149 19.28 -0.85 -4.98
C THR A 149 19.28 0.68 -5.09
N TYR A 150 18.28 1.27 -5.76
CA TYR A 150 18.18 2.71 -5.94
C TYR A 150 17.51 3.35 -4.72
N LYS A 151 17.91 4.59 -4.44
CA LYS A 151 17.31 5.39 -3.37
C LYS A 151 16.00 5.99 -3.85
N LEU A 152 14.98 6.04 -2.97
CA LEU A 152 13.66 6.58 -3.31
C LEU A 152 13.53 8.08 -3.03
N TYR A 153 14.56 8.72 -2.51
CA TYR A 153 14.63 10.15 -2.29
C TYR A 153 15.82 10.74 -3.03
N ALA A 154 15.61 11.81 -3.78
CA ALA A 154 16.71 12.58 -4.34
C ALA A 154 17.12 13.68 -3.35
N SER A 155 18.28 13.56 -2.77
CA SER A 155 19.13 14.72 -2.54
C SER A 155 19.65 15.19 -3.90
N THR A 156 20.16 16.40 -3.99
CA THR A 156 20.58 17.11 -5.20
C THR A 156 21.48 16.34 -6.21
N GLU A 157 21.82 15.10 -5.95
CA GLU A 157 22.87 14.36 -6.66
C GLU A 157 22.42 13.15 -7.46
N THR A 158 21.21 12.62 -7.28
CA THR A 158 20.80 11.40 -7.97
C THR A 158 19.34 11.42 -8.39
N GLU A 159 19.10 11.25 -9.69
CA GLU A 159 17.77 11.05 -10.27
C GLU A 159 17.33 9.57 -10.22
N ASP A 160 17.91 8.76 -9.36
CA ASP A 160 17.71 7.32 -9.27
C ASP A 160 16.24 6.96 -9.10
N TYR A 161 15.51 7.70 -8.25
CA TYR A 161 14.08 7.45 -8.03
C TYR A 161 13.24 7.65 -9.30
N ARG A 162 13.59 8.55 -10.22
CA ARG A 162 12.85 8.79 -11.46
C ARG A 162 12.97 7.62 -12.43
N ALA A 163 14.15 7.03 -12.54
CA ALA A 163 14.35 5.84 -13.35
C ALA A 163 13.54 4.65 -12.79
N ALA A 164 13.55 4.47 -11.47
CA ALA A 164 12.72 3.47 -10.80
C ALA A 164 11.22 3.74 -11.00
N ALA A 165 10.78 4.99 -10.90
CA ALA A 165 9.39 5.41 -11.06
C ALA A 165 8.85 5.11 -12.48
N GLY A 166 9.69 5.26 -13.52
CA GLY A 166 9.31 4.96 -14.90
C GLY A 166 9.02 3.48 -15.17
N GLU A 167 9.48 2.58 -14.30
CA GLU A 167 9.21 1.14 -14.37
C GLU A 167 8.57 0.62 -13.07
N ASN A 168 7.67 1.40 -12.47
CA ASN A 168 7.00 1.09 -11.21
C ASN A 168 5.49 1.09 -11.38
N TRP A 169 4.88 -0.09 -11.40
CA TRP A 169 3.44 -0.23 -11.58
C TRP A 169 2.61 0.37 -10.45
N LEU A 170 3.19 0.55 -9.27
CA LEU A 170 2.46 1.04 -8.08
C LEU A 170 2.43 2.58 -8.01
N LEU A 171 3.23 3.28 -8.84
CA LEU A 171 3.15 4.73 -8.94
C LEU A 171 1.82 5.15 -9.57
N TYR A 172 1.02 5.92 -8.83
CA TYR A 172 -0.22 6.50 -9.39
C TYR A 172 0.06 7.70 -10.30
N GLY A 173 1.03 8.55 -9.94
CA GLY A 173 1.64 9.53 -10.84
C GLY A 173 0.81 10.79 -11.16
N VAL A 174 -0.36 10.99 -10.55
CA VAL A 174 -1.22 12.16 -10.81
C VAL A 174 -0.95 13.29 -9.82
N THR A 175 -0.90 12.96 -8.54
CA THR A 175 -0.53 13.85 -7.45
C THR A 175 0.12 13.02 -6.35
N ASN A 176 0.44 13.62 -5.21
CA ASN A 176 0.99 12.87 -4.09
C ASN A 176 -0.01 11.85 -3.55
N GLU A 177 0.49 10.73 -3.07
CA GLU A 177 -0.27 9.61 -2.53
C GLU A 177 0.18 9.27 -1.12
N TRP A 178 -0.77 9.10 -0.20
CA TRP A 178 -0.48 8.72 1.17
C TRP A 178 0.02 7.29 1.30
N THR A 179 0.92 7.09 2.27
CA THR A 179 1.32 5.77 2.78
C THR A 179 0.89 5.62 4.22
N ILE A 180 0.96 4.39 4.76
CA ILE A 180 0.66 4.15 6.17
C ILE A 180 1.79 4.61 7.09
N SER A 181 3.02 4.67 6.59
CA SER A 181 4.21 4.94 7.39
C SER A 181 4.32 6.40 7.81
N ILE A 182 4.84 6.60 9.00
CA ILE A 182 5.05 7.92 9.61
C ILE A 182 6.55 8.22 9.71
N ASP A 183 6.90 9.48 9.91
CA ASP A 183 8.23 9.88 10.36
C ASP A 183 8.25 9.83 11.90
N PRO A 184 8.92 8.86 12.54
CA PRO A 184 8.97 8.74 13.99
C PRO A 184 9.78 9.86 14.67
N THR A 185 10.53 10.65 13.91
CA THR A 185 11.25 11.83 14.43
C THR A 185 10.37 13.07 14.52
N SER A 186 9.15 12.99 13.99
CA SER A 186 8.12 14.02 14.02
C SER A 186 6.82 13.49 14.62
N THR A 187 6.05 14.34 15.24
CA THR A 187 4.71 13.99 15.76
C THR A 187 3.59 14.25 14.76
N SER A 188 3.92 14.78 13.57
CA SER A 188 2.90 15.29 12.64
C SER A 188 3.20 15.04 11.18
N VAL A 189 4.13 14.15 10.82
CA VAL A 189 4.53 13.94 9.41
C VAL A 189 4.34 12.49 9.01
N PRO A 190 3.30 12.18 8.20
CA PRO A 190 3.22 10.91 7.48
C PRO A 190 4.07 10.95 6.19
N TRP A 191 4.52 9.78 5.76
CA TRP A 191 5.21 9.61 4.47
C TRP A 191 4.21 9.56 3.31
N ASN A 192 4.66 10.04 2.16
CA ASN A 192 3.88 10.04 0.93
C ASN A 192 4.78 9.78 -0.29
N ILE A 193 4.20 9.29 -1.37
CA ILE A 193 4.84 9.16 -2.67
C ILE A 193 4.43 10.37 -3.51
N GLY A 194 5.40 11.15 -3.94
CA GLY A 194 5.16 12.27 -4.85
C GLY A 194 4.77 11.79 -6.26
N TYR A 195 4.10 12.63 -7.02
CA TYR A 195 3.67 12.32 -8.39
C TYR A 195 4.81 11.96 -9.34
N THR A 196 6.05 12.34 -9.03
CA THR A 196 7.25 11.95 -9.78
C THR A 196 7.90 10.67 -9.27
N GLY A 197 7.34 10.02 -8.25
CA GLY A 197 7.84 8.79 -7.66
C GLY A 197 8.82 8.95 -6.49
N GLN A 198 9.05 10.17 -6.05
CA GLN A 198 9.92 10.42 -4.89
C GLN A 198 9.17 10.17 -3.59
N LEU A 199 9.84 9.55 -2.62
CA LEU A 199 9.34 9.41 -1.26
C LEU A 199 9.58 10.69 -0.46
N TYR A 200 8.53 11.25 0.14
CA TYR A 200 8.55 12.49 0.90
C TYR A 200 8.06 12.32 2.33
N ASN A 201 8.68 13.08 3.26
CA ASN A 201 8.27 13.25 4.65
C ASN A 201 8.06 14.72 5.03
N ASN A 202 7.54 15.53 4.15
CA ASN A 202 7.38 16.97 4.35
C ASN A 202 5.94 17.47 4.29
N ALA A 203 4.98 16.57 4.34
CA ALA A 203 3.58 16.93 4.20
C ALA A 203 2.87 17.05 5.53
N SER A 204 2.05 18.08 5.61
CA SER A 204 1.07 18.21 6.69
C SER A 204 0.01 17.11 6.56
N PRO A 205 -0.36 16.39 7.62
CA PRO A 205 -1.39 15.36 7.58
C PRO A 205 -2.78 15.87 7.22
N ILE A 206 -3.02 17.17 7.32
CA ILE A 206 -4.27 17.81 6.88
C ILE A 206 -4.33 18.08 5.36
N ALA A 207 -3.24 17.87 4.62
CA ALA A 207 -3.27 17.95 3.17
C ALA A 207 -4.17 16.83 2.60
N LYS A 208 -4.82 17.12 1.47
CA LYS A 208 -5.69 16.14 0.80
C LYS A 208 -4.97 15.56 -0.40
N TRP A 209 -4.58 14.31 -0.30
CA TRP A 209 -3.88 13.58 -1.36
C TRP A 209 -4.55 12.27 -1.69
N ILE A 210 -4.14 11.67 -2.79
CA ILE A 210 -4.62 10.37 -3.26
C ILE A 210 -4.55 9.34 -2.13
N THR A 211 -5.65 8.61 -2.02
CA THR A 211 -5.81 7.53 -1.06
C THR A 211 -6.25 6.29 -1.79
N ARG A 212 -5.41 5.25 -1.78
CA ARG A 212 -5.74 3.92 -2.28
C ARG A 212 -5.71 2.91 -1.14
N PRO A 213 -6.87 2.36 -0.74
CA PRO A 213 -6.94 1.33 0.29
C PRO A 213 -6.15 0.09 -0.10
N ALA A 214 -5.41 -0.47 0.87
CA ALA A 214 -4.73 -1.76 0.76
C ALA A 214 -5.21 -2.68 1.88
N PHE A 215 -5.29 -3.99 1.61
CA PHE A 215 -5.69 -4.99 2.59
C PHE A 215 -5.24 -6.39 2.21
N TYR A 216 -5.30 -7.29 3.18
CA TYR A 216 -4.94 -8.70 3.01
C TYR A 216 -6.19 -9.53 2.79
N LEU A 217 -6.17 -10.40 1.79
CA LEU A 217 -7.23 -11.39 1.57
C LEU A 217 -7.16 -12.45 2.68
N ALA A 218 -8.33 -12.84 3.19
CA ALA A 218 -8.44 -13.96 4.11
C ALA A 218 -7.95 -15.26 3.45
N SER A 219 -7.36 -16.16 4.21
CA SER A 219 -6.81 -17.42 3.70
C SER A 219 -7.89 -18.38 3.13
N THR A 220 -9.15 -18.07 3.31
CA THR A 220 -10.30 -18.78 2.72
C THR A 220 -10.62 -18.33 1.31
N VAL A 221 -10.07 -17.21 0.85
CA VAL A 221 -10.26 -16.70 -0.52
C VAL A 221 -9.49 -17.58 -1.49
N THR A 222 -10.18 -18.05 -2.53
CA THR A 222 -9.61 -18.96 -3.53
C THR A 222 -9.66 -18.36 -4.92
N TYR A 223 -8.66 -18.70 -5.74
CA TYR A 223 -8.66 -18.35 -7.17
C TYR A 223 -9.75 -19.14 -7.90
N GLU A 224 -10.50 -18.46 -8.76
CA GLU A 224 -11.54 -19.05 -9.59
C GLU A 224 -11.21 -19.01 -11.09
N SER A 225 -10.76 -17.86 -11.60
CA SER A 225 -10.47 -17.64 -13.03
C SER A 225 -9.67 -16.36 -13.28
N GLY A 226 -9.41 -16.07 -14.55
CA GLY A 226 -8.75 -14.85 -15.02
C GLY A 226 -7.23 -15.00 -15.18
N THR A 227 -6.62 -14.08 -15.93
CA THR A 227 -5.19 -14.08 -16.27
C THR A 227 -4.41 -12.94 -15.60
N GLY A 228 -5.08 -12.11 -14.81
CA GLY A 228 -4.48 -10.99 -14.08
C GLY A 228 -4.24 -9.74 -14.93
N THR A 229 -4.78 -9.69 -16.14
CA THR A 229 -4.77 -8.46 -16.95
C THR A 229 -5.90 -7.52 -16.52
N SER A 230 -5.85 -6.25 -16.91
CA SER A 230 -6.92 -5.29 -16.59
C SER A 230 -8.26 -5.64 -17.20
N THR A 231 -8.27 -6.34 -18.34
CA THR A 231 -9.49 -6.78 -19.05
C THR A 231 -9.94 -8.18 -18.65
N ASP A 232 -9.06 -8.96 -18.03
CA ASP A 232 -9.33 -10.30 -17.51
C ASP A 232 -8.63 -10.48 -16.15
N PRO A 233 -9.08 -9.73 -15.10
CA PRO A 233 -8.47 -9.79 -13.77
C PRO A 233 -8.72 -11.15 -13.11
N TYR A 234 -7.85 -11.54 -12.19
CA TYR A 234 -8.08 -12.72 -11.35
C TYR A 234 -9.43 -12.60 -10.64
N ARG A 235 -10.24 -13.63 -10.73
CA ARG A 235 -11.51 -13.77 -9.99
C ARG A 235 -11.28 -14.63 -8.77
N VAL A 236 -11.90 -14.22 -7.67
CA VAL A 236 -11.73 -14.88 -6.36
C VAL A 236 -13.06 -15.00 -5.64
N GLY A 237 -13.23 -16.10 -4.88
CA GLY A 237 -14.43 -16.45 -4.14
C GLY A 237 -14.19 -16.87 -2.69
#